data_7608c40f0ebb4ccb764c42a902a38059
#
_entry.id   7608c40f0ebb4ccb764c42a902a38059
#
_cell.length_a   1.000
_cell.length_b   1.000
_cell.length_c   1.000
_cell.angle_alpha   90.00
_cell.angle_beta   90.00
_cell.angle_gamma   90.00
#
_symmetry.space_group_name_H-M   'P 1'
#
loop_
_entity.id
_entity.type
_entity.pdbx_description
1 polymer ?
#
loop_
_entity_poly.entity_id
_entity_poly.type
_entity_poly.pdbx_seq_one_letter_code
_entity_poly.pdbx_strand_id
1 'polypeptide(L)'
;AAVGSQNTIYGNQAYAVGAGNTIGSATVNTATEANGSAAGADQDKITTVTAGTVKGNMAGAFGYKNTINADNAYAVGSNSTVSADGAMVLGNNASVTAKNGMALGSNTKVANENAIALGAGSETAAAVATPSATINGTAHNFAGVNPASTVSVGKAGSERTITNVAAGRISAASTDAINGSQLYAVTSEIDKGVA
;
A
#
# COMPACT_ATOMS: atom_id res chain seq x y z
N ALA A 1 15.64 16.94 -6.04
CA ALA A 1 16.70 16.58 -6.99
C ALA A 1 16.19 15.56 -8.00
N ALA A 2 16.67 15.61 -9.22
CA ALA A 2 16.37 14.65 -10.27
C ALA A 2 17.68 14.11 -10.87
N VAL A 3 17.72 12.79 -11.10
CA VAL A 3 18.82 12.10 -11.76
C VAL A 3 18.25 11.17 -12.83
N GLY A 4 18.61 11.40 -14.08
CA GLY A 4 18.12 10.63 -15.21
C GLY A 4 17.59 11.51 -16.33
N SER A 5 16.44 11.16 -16.91
CA SER A 5 15.85 11.91 -18.01
C SER A 5 14.34 12.07 -17.88
N GLN A 6 13.81 13.20 -18.35
CA GLN A 6 12.36 13.48 -18.42
C GLN A 6 11.62 13.40 -17.07
N ASN A 7 12.31 13.50 -15.93
CA ASN A 7 11.66 13.60 -14.65
C ASN A 7 11.12 15.01 -14.40
N THR A 8 9.97 15.12 -13.78
CA THR A 8 9.33 16.39 -13.42
C THR A 8 9.06 16.42 -11.92
N ILE A 9 9.58 17.43 -11.22
CA ILE A 9 9.44 17.57 -9.75
C ILE A 9 8.87 18.93 -9.42
N TYR A 10 7.76 18.96 -8.71
CA TYR A 10 7.15 20.15 -8.10
C TYR A 10 7.41 20.22 -6.59
N GLY A 11 7.44 19.06 -5.92
CA GLY A 11 7.55 18.96 -4.46
C GLY A 11 8.85 19.51 -3.88
N ASN A 12 8.78 20.10 -2.71
CA ASN A 12 9.95 20.51 -1.93
C ASN A 12 10.61 19.29 -1.30
N GLN A 13 11.95 19.28 -1.25
CA GLN A 13 12.72 18.16 -0.71
C GLN A 13 12.38 16.80 -1.36
N ALA A 14 11.86 16.84 -2.58
CA ALA A 14 11.53 15.64 -3.36
C ALA A 14 12.70 15.23 -4.27
N TYR A 15 12.71 13.96 -4.65
CA TYR A 15 13.73 13.42 -5.54
C TYR A 15 13.17 12.37 -6.50
N ALA A 16 13.73 12.32 -7.71
CA ALA A 16 13.46 11.30 -8.70
C ALA A 16 14.76 10.72 -9.24
N VAL A 17 14.82 9.40 -9.36
CA VAL A 17 15.91 8.68 -10.01
C VAL A 17 15.31 7.75 -11.06
N GLY A 18 15.79 7.88 -12.31
CA GLY A 18 15.26 7.12 -13.43
C GLY A 18 14.72 8.01 -14.54
N ALA A 19 13.63 7.62 -15.18
CA ALA A 19 13.12 8.37 -16.32
C ALA A 19 11.61 8.56 -16.29
N GLY A 20 11.16 9.74 -16.72
CA GLY A 20 9.75 10.06 -16.92
C GLY A 20 8.90 10.10 -15.65
N ASN A 21 9.52 10.11 -14.45
CA ASN A 21 8.76 10.20 -13.20
C ASN A 21 8.20 11.61 -12.99
N THR A 22 6.99 11.70 -12.44
CA THR A 22 6.36 12.96 -12.06
C THR A 22 6.09 12.97 -10.56
N ILE A 23 6.64 13.95 -9.86
CA ILE A 23 6.44 14.12 -8.42
C ILE A 23 5.76 15.45 -8.17
N GLY A 24 4.54 15.36 -7.69
CA GLY A 24 3.75 16.48 -7.24
C GLY A 24 3.03 17.22 -8.35
N SER A 25 2.37 18.25 -7.92
CA SER A 25 1.70 19.26 -8.73
C SER A 25 1.75 20.59 -8.00
N ALA A 26 1.54 21.66 -8.71
CA ALA A 26 1.49 22.99 -8.11
C ALA A 26 0.30 23.76 -8.65
N THR A 27 -0.45 24.40 -7.76
CA THR A 27 -1.31 25.53 -8.14
C THR A 27 -0.45 26.76 -7.97
N VAL A 28 0.00 27.35 -9.07
CA VAL A 28 1.06 28.35 -9.05
C VAL A 28 0.57 29.72 -9.39
N ASN A 29 1.00 30.69 -8.57
CA ASN A 29 1.00 32.10 -8.99
C ASN A 29 2.36 32.51 -9.60
N THR A 30 3.44 31.90 -9.13
CA THR A 30 4.79 32.14 -9.66
C THR A 30 5.62 30.87 -9.54
N ALA A 31 6.28 30.46 -10.63
CA ALA A 31 7.18 29.31 -10.66
C ALA A 31 8.46 29.65 -11.43
N THR A 32 9.57 29.06 -11.00
CA THR A 32 10.82 29.05 -11.73
C THR A 32 11.17 27.61 -12.08
N GLU A 33 11.40 27.34 -13.36
CA GLU A 33 11.83 26.03 -13.84
C GLU A 33 13.36 26.00 -13.97
N ALA A 34 13.96 24.90 -13.56
CA ALA A 34 15.36 24.61 -13.78
C ALA A 34 15.50 23.22 -14.38
N ASN A 35 16.53 23.04 -15.21
CA ASN A 35 16.85 21.74 -15.78
C ASN A 35 17.62 20.87 -14.78
N GLY A 36 17.39 19.57 -14.83
CA GLY A 36 18.13 18.58 -14.09
C GLY A 36 19.49 18.22 -14.71
N SER A 37 19.97 17.04 -14.48
CA SER A 37 21.31 16.60 -14.86
C SER A 37 21.50 16.20 -16.33
N ALA A 38 20.43 15.93 -17.06
CA ALA A 38 20.50 15.58 -18.48
C ALA A 38 20.52 16.82 -19.38
N ALA A 39 21.18 16.75 -20.52
CA ALA A 39 21.23 17.82 -21.50
C ALA A 39 20.33 17.53 -22.71
N GLY A 40 19.75 18.56 -23.32
CA GLY A 40 18.92 18.45 -24.52
C GLY A 40 17.43 18.32 -24.26
N ALA A 41 16.68 17.73 -25.20
CA ALA A 41 15.22 17.63 -25.13
C ALA A 41 14.69 16.71 -24.03
N ASP A 42 15.54 15.84 -23.52
CA ASP A 42 15.23 14.83 -22.50
C ASP A 42 15.60 15.29 -21.07
N GLN A 43 15.77 16.60 -20.87
CA GLN A 43 16.16 17.14 -19.56
C GLN A 43 15.09 16.91 -18.51
N ASP A 44 15.56 16.66 -17.27
CA ASP A 44 14.71 16.71 -16.09
C ASP A 44 14.25 18.15 -15.85
N LYS A 45 13.03 18.29 -15.33
CA LYS A 45 12.47 19.59 -14.95
C LYS A 45 12.24 19.66 -13.46
N ILE A 46 12.75 20.69 -12.83
CA ILE A 46 12.54 20.99 -11.43
C ILE A 46 11.84 22.35 -11.35
N THR A 47 10.63 22.36 -10.81
CA THR A 47 9.85 23.58 -10.66
C THR A 47 9.89 24.06 -9.23
N THR A 48 10.45 25.23 -9.01
CA THR A 48 10.40 25.93 -7.71
C THR A 48 9.20 26.84 -7.66
N VAL A 49 8.31 26.59 -6.71
CA VAL A 49 7.10 27.37 -6.51
C VAL A 49 7.36 28.42 -5.45
N THR A 50 7.22 29.68 -5.80
CA THR A 50 7.42 30.83 -4.89
C THR A 50 6.13 31.31 -4.23
N ALA A 51 4.98 30.99 -4.84
CA ALA A 51 3.65 31.22 -4.26
C ALA A 51 2.66 30.18 -4.80
N GLY A 52 1.79 29.67 -3.94
CA GLY A 52 0.79 28.67 -4.30
C GLY A 52 0.88 27.42 -3.43
N THR A 53 0.06 26.42 -3.76
CA THR A 53 0.02 25.13 -3.06
C THR A 53 0.83 24.10 -3.84
N VAL A 54 1.71 23.38 -3.14
CA VAL A 54 2.57 22.34 -3.72
C VAL A 54 2.21 21.00 -3.11
N LYS A 55 2.06 19.99 -3.95
CA LYS A 55 1.99 18.57 -3.60
C LYS A 55 3.31 17.88 -3.96
N GLY A 56 3.58 16.74 -3.33
CA GLY A 56 4.79 15.95 -3.58
C GLY A 56 5.97 16.36 -2.71
N ASN A 57 5.73 17.06 -1.60
CA ASN A 57 6.78 17.44 -0.66
C ASN A 57 7.34 16.20 0.06
N MET A 58 8.66 16.14 0.22
CA MET A 58 9.36 15.00 0.84
C MET A 58 8.96 13.66 0.19
N ALA A 59 8.69 13.67 -1.11
CA ALA A 59 8.30 12.50 -1.88
C ALA A 59 9.47 11.98 -2.73
N GLY A 60 9.43 10.70 -3.09
CA GLY A 60 10.48 10.09 -3.88
C GLY A 60 9.98 9.10 -4.91
N ALA A 61 10.54 9.15 -6.11
CA ALA A 61 10.31 8.18 -7.17
C ALA A 61 11.64 7.56 -7.63
N PHE A 62 11.66 6.24 -7.73
CA PHE A 62 12.80 5.50 -8.25
C PHE A 62 12.29 4.52 -9.32
N GLY A 63 12.65 4.76 -10.58
CA GLY A 63 12.28 3.92 -11.70
C GLY A 63 11.74 4.69 -12.90
N TYR A 64 10.68 4.20 -13.51
CA TYR A 64 10.21 4.68 -14.81
C TYR A 64 8.72 5.04 -14.81
N LYS A 65 8.41 6.27 -15.21
CA LYS A 65 7.02 6.77 -15.37
C LYS A 65 6.12 6.60 -14.14
N ASN A 66 6.68 6.71 -12.95
CA ASN A 66 5.87 6.77 -11.74
C ASN A 66 5.29 8.17 -11.57
N THR A 67 4.06 8.25 -11.07
CA THR A 67 3.38 9.51 -10.76
C THR A 67 3.05 9.57 -9.28
N ILE A 68 3.61 10.55 -8.58
CA ILE A 68 3.34 10.80 -7.16
C ILE A 68 2.74 12.20 -7.02
N ASN A 69 1.50 12.27 -6.55
CA ASN A 69 0.81 13.54 -6.29
C ASN A 69 0.34 13.60 -4.84
N ALA A 70 1.29 13.41 -3.93
CA ALA A 70 1.05 13.34 -2.49
C ALA A 70 2.33 13.65 -1.73
N ASP A 71 2.20 14.10 -0.48
CA ASP A 71 3.32 14.40 0.40
C ASP A 71 3.78 13.15 1.16
N ASN A 72 5.07 13.07 1.48
CA ASN A 72 5.67 11.94 2.19
C ASN A 72 5.36 10.57 1.52
N ALA A 73 5.29 10.57 0.19
CA ALA A 73 4.87 9.41 -0.59
C ALA A 73 6.02 8.90 -1.46
N TYR A 74 6.04 7.58 -1.70
CA TYR A 74 7.16 6.94 -2.39
C TYR A 74 6.68 5.92 -3.41
N ALA A 75 7.36 5.87 -4.55
CA ALA A 75 7.16 4.85 -5.56
C ALA A 75 8.51 4.29 -6.05
N VAL A 76 8.64 2.97 -5.99
CA VAL A 76 9.76 2.22 -6.54
C VAL A 76 9.22 1.21 -7.55
N GLY A 77 9.61 1.34 -8.79
CA GLY A 77 9.12 0.49 -9.88
C GLY A 77 8.79 1.27 -11.15
N SER A 78 7.74 0.89 -11.85
CA SER A 78 7.34 1.56 -13.08
C SER A 78 5.82 1.71 -13.23
N ASN A 79 5.40 2.78 -13.90
CA ASN A 79 4.01 3.05 -14.25
C ASN A 79 3.04 3.02 -13.05
N SER A 80 3.53 3.33 -11.86
CA SER A 80 2.75 3.29 -10.64
C SER A 80 2.27 4.68 -10.24
N THR A 81 1.13 4.74 -9.55
CA THR A 81 0.50 5.99 -9.13
C THR A 81 0.28 6.01 -7.63
N VAL A 82 0.74 7.08 -6.98
CA VAL A 82 0.53 7.35 -5.56
C VAL A 82 -0.14 8.72 -5.43
N SER A 83 -1.37 8.75 -4.97
CA SER A 83 -2.16 9.98 -4.87
C SER A 83 -2.65 10.33 -3.47
N ALA A 84 -2.12 9.64 -2.45
CA ALA A 84 -2.47 9.89 -1.06
C ALA A 84 -1.21 10.03 -0.18
N ASP A 85 -1.28 10.93 0.80
CA ASP A 85 -0.15 11.25 1.67
C ASP A 85 0.28 10.04 2.52
N GLY A 86 1.58 9.92 2.73
CA GLY A 86 2.18 8.85 3.49
C GLY A 86 2.14 7.47 2.82
N ALA A 87 1.68 7.39 1.58
CA ALA A 87 1.51 6.14 0.87
C ALA A 87 2.79 5.66 0.18
N MET A 88 2.88 4.36 -0.06
CA MET A 88 4.06 3.73 -0.66
C MET A 88 3.69 2.67 -1.69
N VAL A 89 4.43 2.65 -2.78
CA VAL A 89 4.39 1.59 -3.79
C VAL A 89 5.78 0.98 -3.96
N LEU A 90 5.82 -0.35 -3.97
CA LEU A 90 6.93 -1.12 -4.51
C LEU A 90 6.37 -2.12 -5.53
N GLY A 91 6.46 -1.78 -6.82
CA GLY A 91 5.91 -2.62 -7.89
C GLY A 91 5.71 -1.89 -9.21
N ASN A 92 5.16 -2.60 -10.18
CA ASN A 92 4.84 -2.07 -11.48
C ASN A 92 3.32 -1.96 -11.65
N ASN A 93 2.85 -0.87 -12.24
CA ASN A 93 1.43 -0.66 -12.51
C ASN A 93 0.55 -0.79 -11.24
N ALA A 94 1.08 -0.33 -10.12
CA ALA A 94 0.38 -0.34 -8.84
C ALA A 94 -0.26 1.03 -8.56
N SER A 95 -1.31 1.05 -7.75
CA SER A 95 -2.04 2.27 -7.42
C SER A 95 -2.37 2.32 -5.93
N VAL A 96 -2.01 3.43 -5.28
CA VAL A 96 -2.43 3.75 -3.91
C VAL A 96 -3.15 5.08 -3.91
N THR A 97 -4.43 5.05 -3.57
CA THR A 97 -5.31 6.22 -3.50
C THR A 97 -5.75 6.57 -2.08
N ALA A 98 -5.31 5.80 -1.10
CA ALA A 98 -5.68 5.97 0.30
C ALA A 98 -4.48 6.30 1.18
N LYS A 99 -4.70 7.18 2.15
CA LYS A 99 -3.66 7.70 3.06
C LYS A 99 -2.97 6.56 3.82
N ASN A 100 -1.64 6.65 3.92
CA ASN A 100 -0.79 5.65 4.55
C ASN A 100 -0.95 4.22 3.97
N GLY A 101 -1.52 4.09 2.77
CA GLY A 101 -1.65 2.81 2.11
C GLY A 101 -0.30 2.28 1.58
N MET A 102 -0.15 0.97 1.52
CA MET A 102 1.06 0.33 1.02
C MET A 102 0.73 -0.73 -0.03
N ALA A 103 1.34 -0.63 -1.20
CA ALA A 103 1.22 -1.60 -2.28
C ALA A 103 2.57 -2.29 -2.51
N LEU A 104 2.59 -3.60 -2.35
CA LEU A 104 3.77 -4.46 -2.58
C LEU A 104 3.45 -5.50 -3.64
N GLY A 105 3.90 -5.28 -4.85
CA GLY A 105 3.71 -6.16 -5.99
C GLY A 105 3.13 -5.46 -7.21
N SER A 106 3.22 -6.11 -8.36
CA SER A 106 2.69 -5.60 -9.61
C SER A 106 1.17 -5.64 -9.65
N ASN A 107 0.54 -4.65 -10.27
CA ASN A 107 -0.91 -4.56 -10.45
C ASN A 107 -1.71 -4.55 -9.13
N THR A 108 -1.11 -4.11 -8.04
CA THR A 108 -1.78 -3.97 -6.75
C THR A 108 -2.63 -2.71 -6.69
N LYS A 109 -3.70 -2.76 -5.89
CA LYS A 109 -4.57 -1.60 -5.65
C LYS A 109 -4.86 -1.43 -4.17
N VAL A 110 -4.60 -0.23 -3.65
CA VAL A 110 -4.88 0.14 -2.27
C VAL A 110 -5.81 1.33 -2.25
N ALA A 111 -7.04 1.11 -1.84
CA ALA A 111 -8.10 2.11 -1.79
C ALA A 111 -8.64 2.35 -0.36
N ASN A 112 -8.04 1.73 0.64
CA ASN A 112 -8.45 1.85 2.04
C ASN A 112 -7.29 2.39 2.88
N GLU A 113 -7.56 3.33 3.76
CA GLU A 113 -6.54 3.96 4.62
C GLU A 113 -5.84 2.95 5.52
N ASN A 114 -4.54 3.14 5.69
CA ASN A 114 -3.67 2.29 6.49
C ASN A 114 -3.63 0.81 6.07
N ALA A 115 -4.18 0.46 4.90
CA ALA A 115 -4.24 -0.91 4.42
C ALA A 115 -3.01 -1.29 3.58
N ILE A 116 -2.76 -2.58 3.48
CA ILE A 116 -1.63 -3.15 2.73
C ILE A 116 -2.17 -4.14 1.71
N ALA A 117 -1.79 -3.97 0.44
CA ALA A 117 -1.95 -4.98 -0.61
C ALA A 117 -0.60 -5.69 -0.81
N LEU A 118 -0.55 -6.97 -0.50
CA LEU A 118 0.67 -7.77 -0.49
C LEU A 118 0.61 -8.87 -1.54
N GLY A 119 1.43 -8.75 -2.55
CA GLY A 119 1.54 -9.69 -3.66
C GLY A 119 0.85 -9.19 -4.94
N ALA A 120 1.35 -9.65 -6.08
CA ALA A 120 0.87 -9.22 -7.39
C ALA A 120 -0.65 -9.38 -7.53
N GLY A 121 -1.32 -8.35 -8.02
CA GLY A 121 -2.77 -8.34 -8.22
C GLY A 121 -3.61 -8.23 -6.96
N SER A 122 -3.00 -8.08 -5.77
CA SER A 122 -3.76 -7.92 -4.54
C SER A 122 -4.51 -6.59 -4.50
N GLU A 123 -5.71 -6.61 -3.95
CA GLU A 123 -6.56 -5.42 -3.79
C GLU A 123 -7.03 -5.35 -2.33
N THR A 124 -7.02 -4.16 -1.75
CA THR A 124 -7.52 -3.99 -0.38
C THR A 124 -9.04 -3.91 -0.32
N ALA A 125 -9.59 -4.26 0.83
CA ALA A 125 -10.99 -4.06 1.15
C ALA A 125 -11.11 -3.35 2.51
N ALA A 126 -12.26 -2.75 2.76
CA ALA A 126 -12.55 -2.13 4.03
C ALA A 126 -12.52 -3.16 5.17
N ALA A 127 -12.02 -2.74 6.32
CA ALA A 127 -12.09 -3.54 7.54
C ALA A 127 -13.54 -3.73 7.99
N VAL A 128 -13.88 -4.93 8.42
CA VAL A 128 -15.23 -5.29 8.89
C VAL A 128 -15.16 -5.75 10.33
N ALA A 129 -15.93 -5.10 11.19
CA ALA A 129 -16.05 -5.50 12.58
C ALA A 129 -16.74 -6.87 12.69
N THR A 130 -16.17 -7.77 13.49
CA THR A 130 -16.70 -9.13 13.70
C THR A 130 -16.74 -9.44 15.19
N PRO A 131 -17.80 -9.00 15.90
CA PRO A 131 -17.84 -9.07 17.37
C PRO A 131 -18.08 -10.47 17.92
N SER A 132 -18.87 -11.29 17.24
CA SER A 132 -19.29 -12.59 17.76
C SER A 132 -19.80 -13.51 16.67
N ALA A 133 -19.97 -14.78 17.01
CA ALA A 133 -20.76 -15.73 16.22
C ALA A 133 -21.64 -16.58 17.15
N THR A 134 -22.78 -17.01 16.64
CA THR A 134 -23.64 -17.98 17.34
C THR A 134 -23.31 -19.38 16.83
N ILE A 135 -22.87 -20.24 17.76
CA ILE A 135 -22.52 -21.64 17.47
C ILE A 135 -23.39 -22.54 18.34
N ASN A 136 -24.13 -23.42 17.73
CA ASN A 136 -25.09 -24.31 18.40
C ASN A 136 -26.01 -23.57 19.39
N GLY A 137 -26.57 -22.42 18.96
CA GLY A 137 -27.49 -21.61 19.77
C GLY A 137 -26.81 -20.74 20.84
N THR A 138 -25.51 -20.83 21.03
CA THR A 138 -24.76 -20.05 22.02
C THR A 138 -23.93 -18.97 21.35
N ALA A 139 -24.04 -17.73 21.83
CA ALA A 139 -23.22 -16.61 21.35
C ALA A 139 -21.79 -16.69 21.92
N HIS A 140 -20.80 -16.57 21.06
CA HIS A 140 -19.38 -16.55 21.42
C HIS A 140 -18.79 -15.21 21.00
N ASN A 141 -18.25 -14.45 21.95
CA ASN A 141 -17.59 -13.17 21.69
C ASN A 141 -16.13 -13.41 21.26
N PHE A 142 -15.69 -12.58 20.31
CA PHE A 142 -14.33 -12.65 19.76
C PHE A 142 -13.42 -11.56 20.35
N ALA A 143 -12.12 -11.74 20.19
CA ALA A 143 -11.11 -10.73 20.46
C ALA A 143 -10.75 -9.97 19.15
N GLY A 144 -10.22 -8.76 19.26
CA GLY A 144 -9.80 -7.98 18.11
C GLY A 144 -10.92 -7.57 17.15
N VAL A 145 -12.10 -7.35 17.69
CA VAL A 145 -13.38 -7.24 16.96
C VAL A 145 -13.51 -6.00 16.08
N ASN A 146 -12.71 -4.96 16.32
CA ASN A 146 -12.73 -3.70 15.57
C ASN A 146 -11.39 -3.50 14.86
N PRO A 147 -11.18 -4.12 13.69
CA PRO A 147 -9.92 -3.97 12.96
C PRO A 147 -9.75 -2.53 12.46
N ALA A 148 -8.56 -1.98 12.64
CA ALA A 148 -8.23 -0.63 12.19
C ALA A 148 -8.03 -0.55 10.67
N SER A 149 -7.56 -1.63 10.06
CA SER A 149 -7.29 -1.74 8.61
C SER A 149 -7.16 -3.20 8.20
N THR A 150 -6.80 -3.43 6.95
CA THR A 150 -6.63 -4.78 6.40
C THR A 150 -5.23 -4.98 5.81
N VAL A 151 -4.74 -6.22 5.86
CA VAL A 151 -3.68 -6.72 4.99
C VAL A 151 -4.31 -7.69 4.02
N SER A 152 -4.37 -7.30 2.74
CA SER A 152 -4.90 -8.17 1.69
C SER A 152 -3.76 -8.89 0.98
N VAL A 153 -3.84 -10.21 0.93
CA VAL A 153 -2.88 -11.07 0.22
C VAL A 153 -3.39 -11.55 -1.13
N GLY A 154 -4.50 -10.99 -1.61
CA GLY A 154 -5.11 -11.36 -2.88
C GLY A 154 -6.27 -10.45 -3.25
N LYS A 155 -7.20 -10.98 -4.03
CA LYS A 155 -8.49 -10.38 -4.36
C LYS A 155 -9.53 -11.46 -4.58
N ALA A 156 -10.79 -11.07 -4.66
CA ALA A 156 -11.89 -12.01 -4.96
C ALA A 156 -11.61 -12.81 -6.24
N GLY A 157 -11.68 -14.13 -6.16
CA GLY A 157 -11.37 -15.06 -7.24
C GLY A 157 -9.88 -15.28 -7.50
N SER A 158 -8.99 -14.68 -6.71
CA SER A 158 -7.53 -14.86 -6.77
C SER A 158 -6.93 -14.75 -5.36
N GLU A 159 -7.50 -15.49 -4.43
CA GLU A 159 -7.06 -15.58 -3.05
C GLU A 159 -5.74 -16.34 -2.96
N ARG A 160 -4.99 -16.09 -1.87
CA ARG A 160 -3.74 -16.78 -1.54
C ARG A 160 -3.82 -17.47 -0.20
N THR A 161 -3.19 -18.63 -0.09
CA THR A 161 -2.91 -19.23 1.22
C THR A 161 -1.75 -18.52 1.88
N ILE A 162 -1.79 -18.39 3.21
CA ILE A 162 -0.64 -17.98 4.01
C ILE A 162 -0.02 -19.24 4.58
N THR A 163 1.20 -19.56 4.16
CA THR A 163 1.93 -20.76 4.54
C THR A 163 3.01 -20.46 5.56
N ASN A 164 3.48 -21.50 6.26
CA ASN A 164 4.52 -21.40 7.31
C ASN A 164 4.10 -20.51 8.49
N VAL A 165 2.81 -20.46 8.77
CA VAL A 165 2.27 -19.80 9.96
C VAL A 165 2.51 -20.71 11.16
N ALA A 166 3.20 -20.20 12.19
CA ALA A 166 3.36 -20.91 13.47
C ALA A 166 2.01 -21.07 14.18
N ALA A 167 1.91 -22.07 15.06
CA ALA A 167 0.72 -22.23 15.87
C ALA A 167 0.48 -20.99 16.74
N GLY A 168 -0.73 -20.46 16.71
CA GLY A 168 -1.15 -19.33 17.52
C GLY A 168 -1.55 -19.76 18.94
N ARG A 169 -1.49 -18.80 19.86
CA ARG A 169 -1.98 -19.04 21.25
C ARG A 169 -3.50 -19.19 21.22
N ILE A 170 -4.01 -20.18 21.94
CA ILE A 170 -5.44 -20.45 22.04
C ILE A 170 -5.95 -19.95 23.40
N SER A 171 -6.64 -18.82 23.39
CA SER A 171 -7.30 -18.23 24.54
C SER A 171 -8.42 -17.30 24.10
N ALA A 172 -9.30 -16.93 25.02
CA ALA A 172 -10.40 -15.99 24.74
C ALA A 172 -9.93 -14.58 24.32
N ALA A 173 -8.69 -14.22 24.67
CA ALA A 173 -8.11 -12.91 24.36
C ALA A 173 -7.11 -12.94 23.18
N SER A 174 -6.86 -14.11 22.60
CA SER A 174 -5.86 -14.24 21.52
C SER A 174 -6.33 -13.59 20.23
N THR A 175 -5.40 -12.88 19.59
CA THR A 175 -5.54 -12.36 18.24
C THR A 175 -4.50 -12.95 17.28
N ASP A 176 -3.86 -14.06 17.68
CA ASP A 176 -2.90 -14.76 16.83
C ASP A 176 -3.61 -15.50 15.70
N ALA A 177 -2.94 -15.63 14.56
CA ALA A 177 -3.40 -16.50 13.49
C ALA A 177 -3.32 -17.98 13.93
N ILE A 178 -4.26 -18.78 13.48
CA ILE A 178 -4.34 -20.23 13.74
C ILE A 178 -3.96 -20.99 12.48
N ASN A 179 -3.08 -21.98 12.59
CA ASN A 179 -2.74 -22.84 11.47
C ASN A 179 -3.58 -24.13 11.41
N GLY A 180 -3.52 -24.81 10.26
CA GLY A 180 -4.34 -25.99 9.99
C GLY A 180 -4.15 -27.15 10.97
N SER A 181 -2.95 -27.32 11.56
CA SER A 181 -2.69 -28.39 12.52
C SER A 181 -3.46 -28.22 13.83
N GLN A 182 -3.70 -26.96 14.23
CA GLN A 182 -4.50 -26.65 15.42
C GLN A 182 -5.96 -27.02 15.22
N LEU A 183 -6.52 -26.72 14.05
CA LEU A 183 -7.88 -27.14 13.71
C LEU A 183 -7.98 -28.65 13.56
N TYR A 184 -6.98 -29.32 12.96
CA TYR A 184 -6.94 -30.78 12.85
C TYR A 184 -6.98 -31.47 14.23
N ALA A 185 -6.25 -30.96 15.21
CA ALA A 185 -6.30 -31.50 16.58
C ALA A 185 -7.72 -31.47 17.16
N VAL A 186 -8.43 -30.34 17.00
CA VAL A 186 -9.81 -30.19 17.47
C VAL A 186 -10.76 -31.12 16.73
N THR A 187 -10.69 -31.21 15.41
CA THR A 187 -11.57 -32.07 14.61
C THR A 187 -11.32 -33.55 14.92
N SER A 188 -10.08 -33.95 15.18
CA SER A 188 -9.73 -35.31 15.55
C SER A 188 -10.34 -35.72 16.91
N GLU A 189 -10.46 -34.82 17.88
CA GLU A 189 -11.12 -35.08 19.14
C GLU A 189 -12.65 -35.11 18.99
N ILE A 190 -13.23 -34.28 18.16
CA ILE A 190 -14.67 -34.31 17.84
C ILE A 190 -15.06 -35.65 17.18
N ASP A 191 -14.28 -36.15 16.23
CA ASP A 191 -14.52 -37.43 15.59
C ASP A 191 -14.52 -38.61 16.57
N LYS A 192 -13.67 -38.58 17.60
CA LYS A 192 -13.65 -39.60 18.66
C LYS A 192 -14.88 -39.51 19.58
N GLY A 193 -15.44 -38.30 19.74
CA GLY A 193 -16.60 -38.08 20.64
C GLY A 193 -17.97 -38.32 19.99
N VAL A 194 -18.04 -38.55 18.69
CA VAL A 194 -19.28 -38.81 17.94
C VAL A 194 -19.52 -40.32 17.70
N ALA A 195 -18.68 -41.18 18.24
CA ALA A 195 -18.83 -42.62 18.17
C ALA A 195 -19.89 -43.18 19.13
#